data_d8252b516e3aeba8379ddb1f357f08fa
#
_entry.id   d8252b516e3aeba8379ddb1f357f08fa
#
_cell.length_a   1.000
_cell.length_b   1.000
_cell.length_c   1.000
_cell.angle_alpha   90.00
_cell.angle_beta   90.00
_cell.angle_gamma   90.00
#
_symmetry.space_group_name_H-M   'P 1'
#
loop_
_entity.id
_entity.type
_entity.pdbx_description
1 polymer ?
#
loop_
_entity_poly.entity_id
_entity_poly.type
_entity_poly.pdbx_seq_one_letter_code
_entity_poly.pdbx_strand_id
1 'polypeptide(L)'
;MRKIFTVTAIAAVALMALSGCSTRADTTAGSGDVSGFAEDSVIGVALPSKTSENWVLAGSLFEDGLADAGFQGDVQYAGASTTVKDQQDQISAMITNGAKVIIIGAQDGGQLGTQVKDAVDAGAVVIAYDRLILNTDNVDYYVAYDNFKVGELQGQALLDGLADQKGEGPYNIELFSGNSADANAPVFFNGAMSILQPKIDDGTLVVASGQTDIKQTATADWKPENAQSRMDSLLTSTYGDKELHGVLSPNDTLARAIITSVKSAGKDIPIVTGQDSEVESVKSIMAGEQYSTINKDTRVLVAQAIEMVKALQVGDTPETNDDTYDNGNKIVPAYLIPPVIVTVENASEAYANDPNLAPLTE
;
A
#
# COMPACT_ATOMS: atom_id res chain seq x y z
N MET A 1 70.03 -2.35 -64.70
CA MET A 1 70.58 -3.59 -64.09
C MET A 1 70.36 -3.52 -62.61
N ARG A 2 69.77 -4.58 -62.06
CA ARG A 2 69.70 -4.99 -60.62
C ARG A 2 68.82 -4.11 -59.72
N LYS A 3 67.93 -4.68 -59.16
CA LYS A 3 67.33 -5.86 -58.49
C LYS A 3 66.53 -5.36 -57.26
N ILE A 4 65.34 -5.58 -57.32
CA ILE A 4 64.30 -5.89 -56.39
C ILE A 4 64.79 -6.42 -55.01
N PHE A 5 64.27 -5.87 -53.90
CA PHE A 5 63.87 -6.65 -52.71
C PHE A 5 62.64 -6.05 -52.02
N THR A 6 61.65 -6.82 -52.10
CA THR A 6 60.36 -6.64 -51.42
C THR A 6 60.49 -7.05 -49.94
N VAL A 7 60.06 -6.24 -49.00
CA VAL A 7 59.80 -6.65 -47.60
C VAL A 7 58.37 -6.32 -47.27
N THR A 8 57.60 -7.35 -47.15
CA THR A 8 56.20 -7.33 -46.72
C THR A 8 56.13 -7.18 -45.18
N ALA A 9 55.60 -6.09 -44.64
CA ALA A 9 55.27 -5.94 -43.25
C ALA A 9 53.76 -6.11 -43.07
N ILE A 10 53.35 -7.17 -42.37
CA ILE A 10 51.97 -7.46 -42.00
C ILE A 10 51.68 -6.61 -40.78
N ALA A 11 50.79 -5.60 -40.90
CA ALA A 11 50.22 -4.89 -39.78
C ALA A 11 48.88 -5.54 -39.44
N ALA A 12 48.82 -6.22 -38.29
CA ALA A 12 47.59 -6.69 -37.72
C ALA A 12 46.84 -5.53 -37.09
N VAL A 13 45.73 -5.14 -37.68
CA VAL A 13 44.78 -4.16 -37.10
C VAL A 13 43.80 -4.97 -36.24
N ALA A 14 43.91 -4.84 -34.91
CA ALA A 14 42.88 -5.30 -33.98
C ALA A 14 41.72 -4.33 -34.00
N LEU A 15 40.61 -4.69 -34.64
CA LEU A 15 39.34 -4.01 -34.50
C LEU A 15 38.71 -4.47 -33.17
N MET A 16 38.71 -3.55 -32.19
CA MET A 16 37.80 -3.65 -31.06
C MET A 16 36.42 -3.17 -31.53
N ALA A 17 35.51 -4.11 -31.75
CA ALA A 17 34.11 -3.84 -31.92
C ALA A 17 33.47 -3.64 -30.52
N LEU A 18 33.20 -2.39 -30.16
CA LEU A 18 32.23 -2.08 -29.09
C LEU A 18 30.83 -2.27 -29.69
N SER A 19 30.25 -3.43 -29.50
CA SER A 19 28.82 -3.65 -29.71
C SER A 19 28.15 -3.78 -28.35
N GLY A 20 27.81 -2.65 -27.75
CA GLY A 20 26.92 -2.57 -26.62
C GLY A 20 25.51 -2.26 -27.12
N CYS A 21 24.83 -3.23 -27.71
CA CYS A 21 23.37 -3.19 -27.86
C CYS A 21 22.81 -4.24 -26.90
N SER A 22 22.40 -3.78 -25.72
CA SER A 22 21.55 -4.56 -24.84
C SER A 22 20.12 -4.45 -25.35
N THR A 23 19.73 -5.34 -26.25
CA THR A 23 18.33 -5.63 -26.51
C THR A 23 17.89 -6.67 -25.51
N ARG A 24 17.00 -6.27 -24.59
CA ARG A 24 16.28 -7.22 -23.72
C ARG A 24 15.48 -8.15 -24.65
N ALA A 25 15.86 -9.41 -24.68
CA ALA A 25 15.14 -10.41 -25.46
C ALA A 25 13.79 -10.67 -24.79
N ASP A 26 12.73 -10.72 -25.60
CA ASP A 26 11.44 -11.27 -25.22
C ASP A 26 11.64 -12.70 -24.71
N THR A 27 11.55 -12.89 -23.40
CA THR A 27 11.47 -14.23 -22.78
C THR A 27 10.31 -14.23 -21.79
N THR A 28 9.37 -15.09 -22.10
CA THR A 28 8.41 -15.70 -21.14
C THR A 28 9.06 -15.92 -19.80
N ALA A 29 8.39 -15.46 -18.73
CA ALA A 29 8.58 -15.69 -17.32
C ALA A 29 9.84 -16.55 -16.95
N GLY A 30 10.96 -15.86 -16.71
CA GLY A 30 12.19 -16.46 -16.24
C GLY A 30 13.13 -15.35 -15.82
N SER A 31 13.64 -15.42 -14.59
CA SER A 31 14.59 -14.52 -13.98
C SER A 31 15.62 -13.98 -14.98
N GLY A 32 15.48 -12.75 -15.45
CA GLY A 32 16.53 -12.06 -16.18
C GLY A 32 17.68 -11.78 -15.21
N ASP A 33 18.91 -12.03 -15.61
CA ASP A 33 20.12 -11.62 -14.87
C ASP A 33 20.03 -10.12 -14.59
N VAL A 34 19.68 -9.75 -13.36
CA VAL A 34 19.71 -8.37 -12.89
C VAL A 34 21.19 -8.04 -12.71
N SER A 35 21.74 -7.21 -13.58
CA SER A 35 23.11 -6.71 -13.36
C SER A 35 23.05 -5.76 -12.16
N GLY A 36 23.82 -6.04 -11.11
CA GLY A 36 23.93 -5.17 -9.93
C GLY A 36 24.33 -3.74 -10.28
N PHE A 37 24.23 -2.83 -9.31
CA PHE A 37 24.57 -1.42 -9.44
C PHE A 37 25.49 -0.94 -8.29
N ALA A 38 26.07 0.25 -8.42
CA ALA A 38 27.01 0.78 -7.43
C ALA A 38 26.34 1.05 -6.08
N GLU A 39 27.10 0.90 -4.98
CA GLU A 39 26.61 1.08 -3.61
C GLU A 39 26.03 2.49 -3.37
N ASP A 40 26.59 3.52 -3.99
CA ASP A 40 26.16 4.92 -3.86
C ASP A 40 25.11 5.35 -4.90
N SER A 41 24.41 4.39 -5.52
CA SER A 41 23.39 4.69 -6.52
C SER A 41 22.20 5.42 -5.94
N VAL A 42 21.54 6.22 -6.80
CA VAL A 42 20.29 6.90 -6.45
C VAL A 42 19.14 5.87 -6.43
N ILE A 43 18.40 5.88 -5.34
CA ILE A 43 17.14 5.14 -5.18
C ILE A 43 16.01 6.16 -5.04
N GLY A 44 15.10 6.17 -6.00
CA GLY A 44 13.92 7.03 -5.96
C GLY A 44 12.81 6.42 -5.10
N VAL A 45 12.13 7.25 -4.30
CA VAL A 45 10.96 6.86 -3.53
C VAL A 45 9.87 7.90 -3.76
N ALA A 46 8.84 7.54 -4.52
CA ALA A 46 7.71 8.41 -4.82
C ALA A 46 6.48 7.97 -4.01
N LEU A 47 6.16 8.73 -2.96
CA LEU A 47 5.06 8.45 -2.04
C LEU A 47 3.82 9.29 -2.39
N PRO A 48 2.60 8.84 -2.00
CA PRO A 48 1.41 9.66 -2.13
C PRO A 48 1.49 10.88 -1.19
N SER A 49 0.42 11.67 -1.15
CA SER A 49 0.38 12.84 -0.28
C SER A 49 0.40 12.45 1.21
N LYS A 50 0.85 13.39 2.06
CA LYS A 50 0.94 13.23 3.52
C LYS A 50 -0.45 13.26 4.19
N THR A 51 -1.37 12.42 3.76
CA THR A 51 -2.75 12.36 4.26
C THR A 51 -2.92 11.48 5.49
N SER A 52 -1.98 10.57 5.75
CA SER A 52 -1.96 9.74 6.95
C SER A 52 -0.59 9.73 7.61
N GLU A 53 -0.55 9.37 8.90
CA GLU A 53 0.68 9.26 9.68
C GLU A 53 1.64 8.23 9.07
N ASN A 54 1.12 7.13 8.51
CA ASN A 54 1.92 6.06 7.93
C ASN A 54 2.76 6.51 6.73
N TRP A 55 2.22 7.38 5.87
CA TRP A 55 2.99 7.92 4.75
C TRP A 55 4.11 8.84 5.20
N VAL A 56 3.86 9.65 6.25
CA VAL A 56 4.88 10.53 6.84
C VAL A 56 6.00 9.68 7.46
N LEU A 57 5.62 8.65 8.21
CA LEU A 57 6.56 7.71 8.83
C LEU A 57 7.35 6.94 7.76
N ALA A 58 6.69 6.43 6.72
CA ALA A 58 7.36 5.69 5.64
C ALA A 58 8.47 6.52 4.99
N GLY A 59 8.21 7.79 4.67
CA GLY A 59 9.24 8.62 4.05
C GLY A 59 10.44 8.87 4.95
N SER A 60 10.23 9.15 6.24
CA SER A 60 11.35 9.28 7.19
C SER A 60 12.16 7.99 7.29
N LEU A 61 11.49 6.84 7.35
CA LEU A 61 12.16 5.53 7.41
C LEU A 61 12.93 5.20 6.13
N PHE A 62 12.42 5.61 4.95
CA PHE A 62 13.17 5.46 3.71
C PHE A 62 14.39 6.38 3.65
N GLU A 63 14.26 7.66 4.09
CA GLU A 63 15.40 8.59 4.16
C GLU A 63 16.53 8.00 5.02
N ASP A 64 16.20 7.58 6.24
CA ASP A 64 17.18 7.02 7.18
C ASP A 64 17.70 5.65 6.71
N GLY A 65 16.82 4.73 6.35
CA GLY A 65 17.17 3.35 6.00
C GLY A 65 17.97 3.22 4.70
N LEU A 66 17.70 4.06 3.68
CA LEU A 66 18.51 4.09 2.46
C LEU A 66 19.90 4.68 2.74
N ALA A 67 20.00 5.73 3.57
CA ALA A 67 21.27 6.30 3.97
C ALA A 67 22.11 5.30 4.79
N ASP A 68 21.51 4.58 5.73
CA ASP A 68 22.15 3.53 6.51
C ASP A 68 22.64 2.36 5.64
N ALA A 69 21.93 2.08 4.54
CA ALA A 69 22.32 1.07 3.56
C ALA A 69 23.39 1.57 2.56
N GLY A 70 23.78 2.85 2.62
CA GLY A 70 24.81 3.45 1.76
C GLY A 70 24.28 4.04 0.45
N PHE A 71 22.97 4.04 0.21
CA PHE A 71 22.36 4.59 -0.99
C PHE A 71 22.07 6.09 -0.91
N GLN A 72 21.93 6.74 -2.06
CA GLN A 72 21.42 8.10 -2.16
C GLN A 72 19.89 8.07 -2.32
N GLY A 73 19.16 8.26 -1.24
CA GLY A 73 17.69 8.32 -1.26
C GLY A 73 17.17 9.63 -1.87
N ASP A 74 16.29 9.55 -2.89
CA ASP A 74 15.48 10.68 -3.40
C ASP A 74 14.01 10.42 -3.01
N VAL A 75 13.62 10.87 -1.81
CA VAL A 75 12.30 10.60 -1.22
C VAL A 75 11.39 11.80 -1.44
N GLN A 76 10.30 11.63 -2.17
CA GLN A 76 9.37 12.69 -2.51
C GLN A 76 7.92 12.28 -2.26
N TYR A 77 7.07 13.27 -1.96
CA TYR A 77 5.64 13.10 -1.75
C TYR A 77 4.85 13.89 -2.79
N ALA A 78 3.75 13.32 -3.27
CA ALA A 78 2.77 14.06 -4.04
C ALA A 78 2.24 15.27 -3.24
N GLY A 79 1.89 16.36 -3.92
CA GLY A 79 1.43 17.59 -3.27
C GLY A 79 0.11 17.43 -2.51
N ALA A 80 -0.16 18.37 -1.60
CA ALA A 80 -1.36 18.35 -0.76
C ALA A 80 -2.69 18.50 -1.55
N SER A 81 -2.66 19.14 -2.72
CA SER A 81 -3.79 19.17 -3.65
C SER A 81 -3.89 17.91 -4.51
N THR A 82 -3.04 16.97 -4.24
CA THR A 82 -3.03 15.58 -4.69
C THR A 82 -3.27 15.44 -6.15
N THR A 83 -2.31 15.80 -6.92
CA THR A 83 -2.42 15.50 -8.32
C THR A 83 -1.50 14.31 -8.60
N VAL A 84 -2.03 13.30 -9.25
CA VAL A 84 -1.26 12.22 -9.88
C VAL A 84 -0.11 12.81 -10.70
N LYS A 85 -0.32 13.99 -11.27
CA LYS A 85 0.69 14.70 -12.03
C LYS A 85 1.94 15.03 -11.22
N ASP A 86 1.81 15.43 -9.94
CA ASP A 86 2.99 15.70 -9.10
C ASP A 86 3.84 14.44 -8.98
N GLN A 87 3.21 13.28 -8.76
CA GLN A 87 3.91 12.00 -8.67
C GLN A 87 4.51 11.58 -10.02
N GLN A 88 3.81 11.82 -11.13
CA GLN A 88 4.34 11.57 -12.48
C GLN A 88 5.59 12.42 -12.75
N ASP A 89 5.57 13.70 -12.38
CA ASP A 89 6.72 14.61 -12.55
C ASP A 89 7.91 14.19 -11.66
N GLN A 90 7.65 13.75 -10.43
CA GLN A 90 8.66 13.23 -9.50
C GLN A 90 9.34 11.98 -10.04
N ILE A 91 8.57 10.99 -10.49
CA ILE A 91 9.13 9.78 -11.09
C ILE A 91 9.99 10.12 -12.31
N SER A 92 9.52 11.04 -13.17
CA SER A 92 10.28 11.50 -14.35
C SER A 92 11.59 12.20 -13.96
N ALA A 93 11.60 12.95 -12.85
CA ALA A 93 12.82 13.57 -12.31
C ALA A 93 13.79 12.51 -11.76
N MET A 94 13.30 11.50 -11.02
CA MET A 94 14.11 10.38 -10.51
C MET A 94 14.78 9.61 -11.65
N ILE A 95 14.05 9.35 -12.75
CA ILE A 95 14.61 8.72 -13.96
C ILE A 95 15.74 9.58 -14.53
N THR A 96 15.50 10.88 -14.67
CA THR A 96 16.50 11.84 -15.21
C THR A 96 17.74 11.92 -14.32
N ASN A 97 17.57 11.79 -13.00
CA ASN A 97 18.66 11.75 -12.02
C ASN A 97 19.40 10.40 -11.98
N GLY A 98 18.97 9.42 -12.80
CA GLY A 98 19.66 8.14 -12.96
C GLY A 98 19.36 7.13 -11.86
N ALA A 99 18.19 7.22 -11.20
CA ALA A 99 17.76 6.24 -10.21
C ALA A 99 17.84 4.81 -10.76
N LYS A 100 18.40 3.89 -9.98
CA LYS A 100 18.54 2.47 -10.33
C LYS A 100 17.33 1.63 -9.91
N VAL A 101 16.69 2.04 -8.84
CA VAL A 101 15.41 1.49 -8.37
C VAL A 101 14.48 2.66 -8.11
N ILE A 102 13.21 2.52 -8.46
CA ILE A 102 12.17 3.49 -8.10
C ILE A 102 11.08 2.74 -7.33
N ILE A 103 10.95 3.08 -6.06
CA ILE A 103 9.93 2.57 -5.16
C ILE A 103 8.74 3.52 -5.22
N ILE A 104 7.55 3.01 -5.52
CA ILE A 104 6.37 3.84 -5.77
C ILE A 104 5.20 3.40 -4.91
N GLY A 105 4.79 4.23 -3.94
CA GLY A 105 3.48 4.17 -3.33
C GLY A 105 2.49 4.97 -4.18
N ALA A 106 1.69 4.29 -5.01
CA ALA A 106 0.90 4.97 -6.02
C ALA A 106 -0.19 5.89 -5.44
N GLN A 107 -0.28 7.13 -5.91
CA GLN A 107 -1.42 8.03 -5.63
C GLN A 107 -2.69 7.51 -6.35
N ASP A 108 -2.52 7.06 -7.59
CA ASP A 108 -3.52 6.38 -8.41
C ASP A 108 -2.81 5.29 -9.22
N GLY A 109 -3.09 4.03 -8.88
CA GLY A 109 -2.42 2.88 -9.49
C GLY A 109 -2.62 2.76 -11.00
N GLY A 110 -3.73 3.28 -11.53
CA GLY A 110 -4.07 3.20 -12.95
C GLY A 110 -3.46 4.28 -13.83
N GLN A 111 -2.81 5.31 -13.25
CA GLN A 111 -2.36 6.49 -14.00
C GLN A 111 -0.84 6.66 -14.09
N LEU A 112 -0.05 5.67 -13.69
CA LEU A 112 1.42 5.73 -13.69
C LEU A 112 2.08 4.89 -14.79
N GLY A 113 1.29 4.25 -15.67
CA GLY A 113 1.79 3.32 -16.68
C GLY A 113 2.88 3.88 -17.59
N THR A 114 2.79 5.16 -17.99
CA THR A 114 3.81 5.82 -18.81
C THR A 114 5.12 5.98 -18.02
N GLN A 115 5.06 6.48 -16.80
CA GLN A 115 6.25 6.76 -15.98
C GLN A 115 6.99 5.47 -15.59
N VAL A 116 6.27 4.40 -15.25
CA VAL A 116 6.92 3.11 -14.95
C VAL A 116 7.53 2.48 -16.20
N LYS A 117 6.89 2.67 -17.37
CA LYS A 117 7.50 2.26 -18.64
C LYS A 117 8.79 3.02 -18.92
N ASP A 118 8.78 4.35 -18.78
CA ASP A 118 9.96 5.19 -18.99
C ASP A 118 11.10 4.83 -18.02
N ALA A 119 10.75 4.45 -16.76
CA ALA A 119 11.72 3.99 -15.77
C ALA A 119 12.40 2.69 -16.22
N VAL A 120 11.62 1.69 -16.65
CA VAL A 120 12.16 0.40 -17.14
C VAL A 120 12.97 0.60 -18.43
N ASP A 121 12.51 1.44 -19.36
CA ASP A 121 13.25 1.77 -20.58
C ASP A 121 14.60 2.45 -20.28
N ALA A 122 14.69 3.21 -19.19
CA ALA A 122 15.92 3.81 -18.69
C ALA A 122 16.81 2.83 -17.90
N GLY A 123 16.37 1.59 -17.70
CA GLY A 123 17.08 0.54 -16.98
C GLY A 123 16.92 0.56 -15.47
N ALA A 124 15.93 1.28 -14.94
CA ALA A 124 15.57 1.24 -13.54
C ALA A 124 14.64 0.04 -13.25
N VAL A 125 14.73 -0.52 -12.03
CA VAL A 125 13.78 -1.49 -11.51
C VAL A 125 12.66 -0.76 -10.81
N VAL A 126 11.41 -1.18 -11.01
CA VAL A 126 10.22 -0.58 -10.40
C VAL A 126 9.64 -1.51 -9.33
N ILE A 127 9.60 -1.03 -8.10
CA ILE A 127 8.96 -1.71 -6.96
C ILE A 127 7.69 -0.93 -6.60
N ALA A 128 6.52 -1.57 -6.73
CA ALA A 128 5.31 -1.06 -6.14
C ALA A 128 5.36 -1.26 -4.61
N TYR A 129 5.11 -0.20 -3.85
CA TYR A 129 5.14 -0.18 -2.39
C TYR A 129 3.75 0.09 -1.84
N ASP A 130 3.26 -0.80 -0.98
CA ASP A 130 1.93 -0.76 -0.35
C ASP A 130 0.78 -0.81 -1.38
N ARG A 131 0.79 0.03 -2.41
CA ARG A 131 -0.25 0.12 -3.45
C ARG A 131 0.22 -0.41 -4.79
N LEU A 132 -0.50 -1.40 -5.33
CA LEU A 132 -0.19 -2.00 -6.62
C LEU A 132 -0.40 -1.00 -7.77
N ILE A 133 0.54 -0.97 -8.72
CA ILE A 133 0.39 -0.19 -9.96
C ILE A 133 -0.28 -1.08 -11.01
N LEU A 134 -1.37 -0.59 -11.59
CA LEU A 134 -2.28 -1.34 -12.43
C LEU A 134 -2.04 -1.14 -13.92
N ASN A 135 -2.51 -2.10 -14.73
CA ASN A 135 -2.62 -2.02 -16.18
C ASN A 135 -1.28 -1.75 -16.90
N THR A 136 -0.19 -2.32 -16.41
CA THR A 136 1.14 -2.17 -17.01
C THR A 136 1.98 -3.43 -16.81
N ASP A 137 2.85 -3.74 -17.80
CA ASP A 137 3.83 -4.84 -17.71
C ASP A 137 5.13 -4.42 -17.00
N ASN A 138 5.27 -3.14 -16.65
CA ASN A 138 6.54 -2.52 -16.26
C ASN A 138 6.72 -2.36 -14.74
N VAL A 139 6.02 -3.12 -13.91
CA VAL A 139 6.26 -3.25 -12.47
C VAL A 139 7.02 -4.55 -12.25
N ASP A 140 8.21 -4.49 -11.65
CA ASP A 140 9.04 -5.67 -11.46
C ASP A 140 8.66 -6.45 -10.21
N TYR A 141 8.39 -5.74 -9.10
CA TYR A 141 8.05 -6.32 -7.80
C TYR A 141 6.97 -5.53 -7.09
N TYR A 142 6.30 -6.20 -6.14
CA TYR A 142 5.34 -5.60 -5.23
C TYR A 142 5.69 -5.96 -3.79
N VAL A 143 5.67 -5.01 -2.88
CA VAL A 143 5.84 -5.23 -1.44
C VAL A 143 4.70 -4.58 -0.68
N ALA A 144 3.96 -5.37 0.09
CA ALA A 144 2.77 -4.92 0.81
C ALA A 144 2.43 -5.83 1.99
N TYR A 145 1.42 -5.44 2.75
CA TYR A 145 0.71 -6.38 3.61
C TYR A 145 -0.28 -7.21 2.79
N ASP A 146 -0.68 -8.39 3.29
CA ASP A 146 -1.76 -9.18 2.68
C ASP A 146 -3.10 -8.43 2.84
N ASN A 147 -3.45 -7.69 1.80
CA ASN A 147 -4.60 -6.78 1.81
C ASN A 147 -5.95 -7.51 1.86
N PHE A 148 -6.05 -8.72 1.30
CA PHE A 148 -7.24 -9.52 1.42
C PHE A 148 -7.43 -9.99 2.86
N LYS A 149 -6.35 -10.44 3.51
CA LYS A 149 -6.34 -10.82 4.91
C LYS A 149 -6.67 -9.66 5.85
N VAL A 150 -6.21 -8.43 5.55
CA VAL A 150 -6.65 -7.23 6.27
C VAL A 150 -8.17 -7.13 6.28
N GLY A 151 -8.82 -7.26 5.12
CA GLY A 151 -10.27 -7.23 5.03
C GLY A 151 -10.95 -8.35 5.80
N GLU A 152 -10.48 -9.60 5.68
CA GLU A 152 -11.01 -10.73 6.46
C GLU A 152 -10.96 -10.45 7.96
N LEU A 153 -9.83 -9.94 8.46
CA LEU A 153 -9.64 -9.60 9.87
C LEU A 153 -10.59 -8.49 10.32
N GLN A 154 -10.81 -7.47 9.49
CA GLN A 154 -11.78 -6.40 9.77
C GLN A 154 -13.21 -6.95 9.84
N GLY A 155 -13.61 -7.79 8.87
CA GLY A 155 -14.92 -8.43 8.85
C GLY A 155 -15.14 -9.31 10.08
N GLN A 156 -14.15 -10.11 10.45
CA GLN A 156 -14.23 -10.96 11.64
C GLN A 156 -14.30 -10.12 12.93
N ALA A 157 -13.47 -9.09 13.06
CA ALA A 157 -13.48 -8.20 14.22
C ALA A 157 -14.83 -7.50 14.39
N LEU A 158 -15.49 -7.11 13.30
CA LEU A 158 -16.84 -6.55 13.37
C LEU A 158 -17.83 -7.57 13.94
N LEU A 159 -17.80 -8.84 13.50
CA LEU A 159 -18.67 -9.89 14.01
C LEU A 159 -18.41 -10.19 15.50
N ASP A 160 -17.14 -10.30 15.87
CA ASP A 160 -16.73 -10.58 17.25
C ASP A 160 -17.21 -9.47 18.19
N GLY A 161 -16.96 -8.20 17.83
CA GLY A 161 -17.40 -7.06 18.62
C GLY A 161 -18.93 -6.95 18.74
N LEU A 162 -19.66 -7.27 17.68
CA LEU A 162 -21.13 -7.31 17.71
C LEU A 162 -21.62 -8.39 18.69
N ALA A 163 -21.05 -9.60 18.63
CA ALA A 163 -21.42 -10.69 19.53
C ALA A 163 -21.10 -10.39 21.00
N ASP A 164 -19.94 -9.76 21.23
CA ASP A 164 -19.45 -9.46 22.58
C ASP A 164 -20.22 -8.31 23.25
N GLN A 165 -20.61 -7.26 22.50
CA GLN A 165 -21.05 -6.00 23.10
C GLN A 165 -22.48 -5.60 22.76
N LYS A 166 -23.11 -6.21 21.73
CA LYS A 166 -24.45 -5.81 21.26
C LYS A 166 -25.56 -6.83 21.50
N GLY A 167 -25.26 -7.94 22.22
CA GLY A 167 -26.24 -8.97 22.53
C GLY A 167 -26.65 -9.83 21.36
N GLU A 168 -27.91 -10.24 21.27
CA GLU A 168 -28.41 -11.07 20.17
C GLU A 168 -28.86 -10.22 18.98
N GLY A 169 -28.51 -10.67 17.74
CA GLY A 169 -28.94 -10.00 16.52
C GLY A 169 -30.45 -10.11 16.22
N PRO A 170 -30.92 -9.60 15.08
CA PRO A 170 -30.11 -9.09 13.98
C PRO A 170 -29.48 -7.73 14.25
N TYR A 171 -28.28 -7.49 13.65
CA TYR A 171 -27.54 -6.27 13.88
C TYR A 171 -27.64 -5.32 12.66
N ASN A 172 -27.98 -4.06 12.89
CA ASN A 172 -27.87 -3.04 11.87
C ASN A 172 -26.44 -2.57 11.75
N ILE A 173 -25.88 -2.64 10.55
CA ILE A 173 -24.51 -2.23 10.27
C ILE A 173 -24.46 -1.27 9.07
N GLU A 174 -23.35 -0.55 8.95
CA GLU A 174 -23.02 0.20 7.73
C GLU A 174 -21.63 -0.17 7.24
N LEU A 175 -21.45 -0.08 5.93
CA LEU A 175 -20.21 -0.38 5.25
C LEU A 175 -19.58 0.89 4.71
N PHE A 176 -18.30 1.11 4.98
CA PHE A 176 -17.47 2.11 4.34
C PHE A 176 -16.31 1.43 3.64
N SER A 177 -15.91 1.95 2.50
CA SER A 177 -14.73 1.49 1.77
C SER A 177 -13.80 2.67 1.44
N GLY A 178 -12.58 2.33 1.00
CA GLY A 178 -11.54 3.30 0.70
C GLY A 178 -11.76 4.06 -0.61
N ASN A 179 -10.72 4.78 -1.04
CA ASN A 179 -10.74 5.51 -2.29
C ASN A 179 -10.73 4.55 -3.50
N SER A 180 -11.62 4.78 -4.46
CA SER A 180 -11.74 3.93 -5.65
C SER A 180 -10.54 4.00 -6.61
N ALA A 181 -9.65 5.00 -6.47
CA ALA A 181 -8.40 5.10 -7.22
C ALA A 181 -7.24 4.30 -6.56
N ASP A 182 -7.46 3.77 -5.35
CA ASP A 182 -6.52 2.92 -4.64
C ASP A 182 -6.81 1.44 -4.94
N ALA A 183 -5.81 0.76 -5.51
CA ALA A 183 -5.91 -0.66 -5.86
C ALA A 183 -6.22 -1.58 -4.67
N ASN A 184 -5.86 -1.17 -3.46
CA ASN A 184 -6.08 -1.94 -2.23
C ASN A 184 -7.53 -1.87 -1.76
N ALA A 185 -8.24 -0.77 -2.01
CA ALA A 185 -9.59 -0.56 -1.50
C ALA A 185 -10.58 -1.69 -1.87
N PRO A 186 -10.64 -2.17 -3.12
CA PRO A 186 -11.47 -3.32 -3.45
C PRO A 186 -10.98 -4.63 -2.82
N VAL A 187 -9.68 -4.78 -2.59
CA VAL A 187 -9.11 -6.01 -1.98
C VAL A 187 -9.52 -6.09 -0.50
N PHE A 188 -9.37 -4.99 0.25
CA PHE A 188 -9.86 -4.89 1.63
C PHE A 188 -11.37 -5.16 1.72
N PHE A 189 -12.14 -4.48 0.87
CA PHE A 189 -13.59 -4.61 0.88
C PHE A 189 -14.03 -6.05 0.57
N ASN A 190 -13.44 -6.69 -0.44
CA ASN A 190 -13.75 -8.07 -0.79
C ASN A 190 -13.35 -9.05 0.31
N GLY A 191 -12.20 -8.84 0.97
CA GLY A 191 -11.80 -9.62 2.14
C GLY A 191 -12.83 -9.51 3.26
N ALA A 192 -13.27 -8.30 3.61
CA ALA A 192 -14.31 -8.11 4.63
C ALA A 192 -15.65 -8.73 4.22
N MET A 193 -16.05 -8.55 2.97
CA MET A 193 -17.31 -9.11 2.45
C MET A 193 -17.28 -10.64 2.35
N SER A 194 -16.12 -11.28 2.21
CA SER A 194 -16.02 -12.74 2.27
C SER A 194 -16.50 -13.30 3.63
N ILE A 195 -16.36 -12.53 4.69
CA ILE A 195 -16.81 -12.83 6.05
C ILE A 195 -18.24 -12.32 6.30
N LEU A 196 -18.56 -11.11 5.87
CA LEU A 196 -19.82 -10.43 6.21
C LEU A 196 -20.99 -10.81 5.28
N GLN A 197 -20.75 -11.07 4.01
CA GLN A 197 -21.81 -11.35 3.03
C GLN A 197 -22.70 -12.53 3.43
N PRO A 198 -22.16 -13.70 3.89
CA PRO A 198 -22.99 -14.80 4.36
C PRO A 198 -23.92 -14.41 5.52
N LYS A 199 -23.50 -13.46 6.37
CA LYS A 199 -24.28 -12.96 7.52
C LYS A 199 -25.32 -11.91 7.09
N ILE A 200 -25.08 -11.22 6.01
CA ILE A 200 -26.06 -10.33 5.37
C ILE A 200 -27.14 -11.19 4.68
N ASP A 201 -26.72 -12.24 3.97
CA ASP A 201 -27.63 -13.13 3.23
C ASP A 201 -28.57 -13.93 4.14
N ASP A 202 -28.11 -14.34 5.33
CA ASP A 202 -28.92 -15.04 6.32
C ASP A 202 -29.74 -14.11 7.24
N GLY A 203 -29.55 -12.79 7.11
CA GLY A 203 -30.27 -11.77 7.87
C GLY A 203 -29.73 -11.51 9.28
N THR A 204 -28.61 -12.12 9.67
CA THR A 204 -27.92 -11.81 10.94
C THR A 204 -27.42 -10.36 10.94
N LEU A 205 -26.89 -9.89 9.79
CA LEU A 205 -26.50 -8.51 9.55
C LEU A 205 -27.48 -7.83 8.61
N VAL A 206 -27.87 -6.61 8.90
CA VAL A 206 -28.75 -5.78 8.09
C VAL A 206 -28.02 -4.47 7.74
N VAL A 207 -27.68 -4.27 6.48
CA VAL A 207 -27.20 -2.98 5.99
C VAL A 207 -28.41 -2.09 5.77
N ALA A 208 -28.79 -1.31 6.79
CA ALA A 208 -30.08 -0.62 6.81
C ALA A 208 -30.22 0.48 5.75
N SER A 209 -29.14 1.01 5.25
CA SER A 209 -29.12 1.95 4.08
C SER A 209 -29.35 1.22 2.74
N GLY A 210 -29.14 -0.10 2.68
CA GLY A 210 -29.09 -0.86 1.46
C GLY A 210 -27.83 -0.62 0.60
N GLN A 211 -26.84 0.12 1.09
CA GLN A 211 -25.61 0.44 0.37
C GLN A 211 -24.55 -0.66 0.62
N THR A 212 -24.55 -1.69 -0.21
CA THR A 212 -23.68 -2.86 -0.09
C THR A 212 -22.60 -2.94 -1.17
N ASP A 213 -22.69 -2.12 -2.21
CA ASP A 213 -21.70 -2.08 -3.29
C ASP A 213 -20.54 -1.15 -2.95
N ILE A 214 -19.32 -1.55 -3.34
CA ILE A 214 -18.11 -0.77 -3.07
C ILE A 214 -18.18 0.66 -3.61
N LYS A 215 -18.85 0.89 -4.75
CA LYS A 215 -18.98 2.24 -5.33
C LYS A 215 -19.90 3.13 -4.51
N GLN A 216 -20.89 2.54 -3.81
CA GLN A 216 -21.80 3.28 -2.94
C GLN A 216 -21.15 3.62 -1.60
N THR A 217 -20.16 2.82 -1.17
CA THR A 217 -19.49 2.92 0.13
C THR A 217 -18.15 3.63 0.06
N ALA A 218 -17.65 3.93 -1.15
CA ALA A 218 -16.34 4.53 -1.38
C ALA A 218 -16.19 5.90 -0.71
N THR A 219 -15.02 6.13 -0.13
CA THR A 219 -14.61 7.40 0.48
C THR A 219 -13.52 8.04 -0.37
N ALA A 220 -13.88 9.05 -1.15
CA ALA A 220 -12.97 9.70 -2.08
C ALA A 220 -11.74 10.27 -1.36
N ASP A 221 -10.56 10.02 -1.94
CA ASP A 221 -9.24 10.47 -1.47
C ASP A 221 -8.90 10.06 -0.03
N TRP A 222 -9.60 9.07 0.55
CA TRP A 222 -9.47 8.71 1.96
C TRP A 222 -9.69 9.89 2.92
N LYS A 223 -10.50 10.88 2.51
CA LYS A 223 -10.72 12.10 3.29
C LYS A 223 -11.74 11.88 4.42
N PRO A 224 -11.38 12.17 5.67
CA PRO A 224 -12.27 12.01 6.81
C PRO A 224 -13.56 12.85 6.71
N GLU A 225 -13.50 14.02 6.06
CA GLU A 225 -14.66 14.88 5.84
C GLU A 225 -15.73 14.20 4.97
N ASN A 226 -15.32 13.37 4.02
CA ASN A 226 -16.25 12.61 3.17
C ASN A 226 -16.93 11.49 3.95
N ALA A 227 -16.17 10.78 4.80
CA ALA A 227 -16.74 9.77 5.70
C ALA A 227 -17.69 10.38 6.72
N GLN A 228 -17.30 11.51 7.32
CA GLN A 228 -18.14 12.26 8.25
C GLN A 228 -19.46 12.70 7.59
N SER A 229 -19.41 13.35 6.44
CA SER A 229 -20.59 13.81 5.71
C SER A 229 -21.53 12.65 5.34
N ARG A 230 -20.98 11.49 4.92
CA ARG A 230 -21.80 10.32 4.63
C ARG A 230 -22.43 9.75 5.90
N MET A 231 -21.69 9.66 7.01
CA MET A 231 -22.22 9.17 8.28
C MET A 231 -23.31 10.09 8.82
N ASP A 232 -23.12 11.43 8.78
CA ASP A 232 -24.14 12.41 9.21
C ASP A 232 -25.44 12.23 8.41
N SER A 233 -25.31 11.98 7.11
CA SER A 233 -26.46 11.71 6.24
C SER A 233 -27.17 10.40 6.61
N LEU A 234 -26.42 9.33 6.89
CA LEU A 234 -26.97 8.02 7.32
C LEU A 234 -27.67 8.14 8.67
N LEU A 235 -27.05 8.83 9.63
CA LEU A 235 -27.63 9.03 10.97
C LEU A 235 -28.97 9.76 10.91
N THR A 236 -29.11 10.70 9.96
CA THR A 236 -30.36 11.46 9.78
C THR A 236 -31.41 10.67 8.99
N SER A 237 -31.00 10.06 7.87
CA SER A 237 -31.96 9.46 6.91
C SER A 237 -32.37 8.04 7.25
N THR A 238 -31.45 7.27 7.87
CA THR A 238 -31.62 5.82 8.07
C THR A 238 -31.70 5.45 9.54
N TYR A 239 -30.90 6.12 10.39
CA TYR A 239 -30.76 5.79 11.81
C TYR A 239 -31.43 6.79 12.74
N GLY A 240 -32.37 7.62 12.25
CA GLY A 240 -33.16 8.52 13.11
C GLY A 240 -33.76 7.77 14.30
N ASP A 241 -34.56 6.75 14.02
CA ASP A 241 -35.26 5.92 14.99
C ASP A 241 -34.70 4.50 15.13
N LYS A 242 -33.58 4.18 14.45
CA LYS A 242 -32.94 2.87 14.50
C LYS A 242 -31.60 2.95 15.23
N GLU A 243 -31.23 1.86 15.87
CA GLU A 243 -29.90 1.68 16.43
C GLU A 243 -28.92 1.25 15.34
N LEU A 244 -27.71 1.83 15.38
CA LEU A 244 -26.57 1.42 14.57
C LEU A 244 -25.65 0.58 15.47
N HIS A 245 -25.52 -0.72 15.17
CA HIS A 245 -24.76 -1.63 16.01
C HIS A 245 -23.29 -1.73 15.60
N GLY A 246 -22.99 -1.62 14.29
CA GLY A 246 -21.63 -1.77 13.79
C GLY A 246 -21.36 -0.99 12.51
N VAL A 247 -20.09 -0.67 12.30
CA VAL A 247 -19.58 -0.02 11.09
C VAL A 247 -18.29 -0.70 10.66
N LEU A 248 -18.28 -1.24 9.45
CA LEU A 248 -17.05 -1.59 8.77
C LEU A 248 -16.41 -0.27 8.30
N SER A 249 -15.37 0.17 9.00
CA SER A 249 -14.53 1.30 8.57
C SER A 249 -13.23 0.77 7.97
N PRO A 250 -12.82 1.24 6.78
CA PRO A 250 -11.69 0.68 6.08
C PRO A 250 -10.34 1.13 6.66
N ASN A 251 -10.28 2.22 7.43
CA ASN A 251 -9.07 2.64 8.14
C ASN A 251 -9.38 3.51 9.37
N ASP A 252 -8.35 3.82 10.13
CA ASP A 252 -8.42 4.53 11.41
C ASP A 252 -8.82 6.00 11.26
N THR A 253 -8.27 6.71 10.28
CA THR A 253 -8.65 8.11 10.00
C THR A 253 -10.15 8.23 9.76
N LEU A 254 -10.74 7.32 8.96
CA LEU A 254 -12.17 7.32 8.68
C LEU A 254 -12.99 6.82 9.88
N ALA A 255 -12.47 5.84 10.64
CA ALA A 255 -13.12 5.37 11.88
C ALA A 255 -13.33 6.52 12.87
N ARG A 256 -12.33 7.33 13.12
CA ARG A 256 -12.44 8.50 14.02
C ARG A 256 -13.44 9.55 13.51
N ALA A 257 -13.49 9.79 12.20
CA ALA A 257 -14.48 10.69 11.61
C ALA A 257 -15.92 10.17 11.80
N ILE A 258 -16.12 8.87 11.58
CA ILE A 258 -17.38 8.18 11.79
C ILE A 258 -17.80 8.25 13.26
N ILE A 259 -16.91 7.94 14.20
CA ILE A 259 -17.16 8.02 15.66
C ILE A 259 -17.53 9.46 16.05
N THR A 260 -16.84 10.45 15.47
CA THR A 260 -17.14 11.87 15.72
C THR A 260 -18.57 12.24 15.28
N SER A 261 -19.04 11.79 14.12
CA SER A 261 -20.42 11.99 13.67
C SER A 261 -21.43 11.35 14.61
N VAL A 262 -21.19 10.10 15.03
CA VAL A 262 -22.09 9.37 15.94
C VAL A 262 -22.20 10.07 17.29
N LYS A 263 -21.07 10.50 17.87
CA LYS A 263 -21.04 11.25 19.15
C LYS A 263 -21.76 12.60 19.00
N SER A 264 -21.56 13.30 17.90
CA SER A 264 -22.20 14.59 17.61
C SER A 264 -23.73 14.48 17.47
N ALA A 265 -24.22 13.34 16.97
CA ALA A 265 -25.63 13.01 16.89
C ALA A 265 -26.25 12.57 18.24
N GLY A 266 -25.44 12.46 19.31
CA GLY A 266 -25.89 12.01 20.64
C GLY A 266 -26.30 10.54 20.67
N LYS A 267 -25.74 9.72 19.80
CA LYS A 267 -26.00 8.28 19.72
C LYS A 267 -24.88 7.46 20.38
N ASP A 268 -25.21 6.24 20.78
CA ASP A 268 -24.24 5.28 21.29
C ASP A 268 -23.25 4.88 20.19
N ILE A 269 -21.97 4.74 20.56
CA ILE A 269 -20.93 4.36 19.62
C ILE A 269 -21.13 2.90 19.19
N PRO A 270 -21.22 2.62 17.88
CA PRO A 270 -21.28 1.25 17.37
C PRO A 270 -19.92 0.56 17.47
N ILE A 271 -19.87 -0.74 17.17
CA ILE A 271 -18.60 -1.43 16.91
C ILE A 271 -17.98 -0.82 15.62
N VAL A 272 -16.80 -0.22 15.72
CA VAL A 272 -16.12 0.41 14.57
C VAL A 272 -14.77 -0.25 14.37
N THR A 273 -14.54 -0.77 13.16
CA THR A 273 -13.25 -1.33 12.74
C THR A 273 -12.30 -0.23 12.24
N GLY A 274 -11.03 -0.58 12.05
CA GLY A 274 -10.03 0.29 11.44
C GLY A 274 -8.85 -0.50 10.92
N GLN A 275 -7.83 0.20 10.42
CA GLN A 275 -6.48 -0.30 10.14
C GLN A 275 -5.50 0.87 10.19
N ASP A 276 -4.21 0.56 10.25
CA ASP A 276 -3.04 1.44 10.21
C ASP A 276 -2.44 1.78 11.58
N SER A 277 -3.10 1.44 12.70
CA SER A 277 -2.59 1.67 14.05
C SER A 277 -2.18 3.12 14.31
N GLU A 278 -3.00 4.07 13.84
CA GLU A 278 -2.74 5.49 14.05
C GLU A 278 -2.84 5.83 15.55
N VAL A 279 -1.95 6.69 16.04
CA VAL A 279 -1.81 7.04 17.48
C VAL A 279 -3.15 7.37 18.13
N GLU A 280 -3.96 8.22 17.51
CA GLU A 280 -5.26 8.63 18.08
C GLU A 280 -6.30 7.49 18.02
N SER A 281 -6.17 6.55 17.10
CA SER A 281 -7.03 5.37 17.05
C SER A 281 -6.65 4.32 18.11
N VAL A 282 -5.35 4.13 18.35
CA VAL A 282 -4.92 3.29 19.48
C VAL A 282 -5.44 3.84 20.81
N LYS A 283 -5.36 5.16 21.02
CA LYS A 283 -6.00 5.81 22.21
C LYS A 283 -7.51 5.57 22.24
N SER A 284 -8.18 5.66 21.10
CA SER A 284 -9.62 5.42 20.99
C SER A 284 -9.99 3.96 21.30
N ILE A 285 -9.15 3.00 20.90
CA ILE A 285 -9.30 1.57 21.25
C ILE A 285 -9.13 1.37 22.76
N MET A 286 -8.08 1.93 23.34
CA MET A 286 -7.84 1.83 24.78
C MET A 286 -8.94 2.51 25.62
N ALA A 287 -9.62 3.52 25.06
CA ALA A 287 -10.77 4.18 25.66
C ALA A 287 -12.11 3.43 25.42
N GLY A 288 -12.12 2.36 24.62
CA GLY A 288 -13.32 1.60 24.28
C GLY A 288 -14.26 2.29 23.27
N GLU A 289 -13.78 3.30 22.54
CA GLU A 289 -14.56 4.03 21.53
C GLU A 289 -14.43 3.44 20.11
N GLN A 290 -13.24 2.96 19.73
CA GLN A 290 -13.01 2.15 18.53
C GLN A 290 -12.78 0.71 18.95
N TYR A 291 -13.35 -0.26 18.23
CA TYR A 291 -13.24 -1.66 18.62
C TYR A 291 -11.89 -2.27 18.23
N SER A 292 -11.43 -2.03 17.00
CA SER A 292 -10.23 -2.67 16.49
C SER A 292 -9.49 -1.80 15.46
N THR A 293 -8.21 -2.11 15.30
CA THR A 293 -7.40 -1.70 14.16
C THR A 293 -6.59 -2.88 13.62
N ILE A 294 -6.00 -2.74 12.45
CA ILE A 294 -5.03 -3.70 11.90
C ILE A 294 -3.65 -3.07 11.97
N ASN A 295 -2.74 -3.72 12.68
CA ASN A 295 -1.34 -3.32 12.69
C ASN A 295 -0.66 -3.77 11.39
N LYS A 296 -0.24 -2.78 10.63
CA LYS A 296 0.61 -2.88 9.46
C LYS A 296 1.87 -2.04 9.73
N ASP A 297 2.81 -2.59 10.46
CA ASP A 297 4.00 -1.86 10.91
C ASP A 297 4.80 -1.30 9.72
N THR A 298 4.73 0.00 9.52
CA THR A 298 5.42 0.72 8.44
C THR A 298 6.93 0.48 8.46
N ARG A 299 7.52 0.26 9.64
CA ARG A 299 8.96 -0.03 9.79
C ARG A 299 9.33 -1.37 9.15
N VAL A 300 8.49 -2.38 9.31
CA VAL A 300 8.70 -3.71 8.71
C VAL A 300 8.55 -3.64 7.19
N LEU A 301 7.54 -2.92 6.71
CA LEU A 301 7.30 -2.79 5.26
C LEU A 301 8.42 -2.01 4.55
N VAL A 302 8.89 -0.91 5.14
CA VAL A 302 10.01 -0.13 4.59
C VAL A 302 11.30 -0.94 4.64
N ALA A 303 11.59 -1.63 5.75
CA ALA A 303 12.76 -2.50 5.85
C ALA A 303 12.75 -3.57 4.76
N GLN A 304 11.62 -4.23 4.49
CA GLN A 304 11.50 -5.22 3.43
C GLN A 304 11.73 -4.62 2.03
N ALA A 305 11.22 -3.42 1.77
CA ALA A 305 11.49 -2.73 0.50
C ALA A 305 12.98 -2.43 0.31
N ILE A 306 13.68 -2.02 1.38
CA ILE A 306 15.13 -1.77 1.35
C ILE A 306 15.91 -3.08 1.17
N GLU A 307 15.51 -4.19 1.78
CA GLU A 307 16.13 -5.51 1.53
C GLU A 307 15.98 -5.94 0.05
N MET A 308 14.84 -5.65 -0.59
CA MET A 308 14.70 -5.86 -2.03
C MET A 308 15.71 -5.01 -2.84
N VAL A 309 15.92 -3.74 -2.45
CA VAL A 309 16.92 -2.87 -3.10
C VAL A 309 18.34 -3.42 -2.94
N LYS A 310 18.70 -3.92 -1.75
CA LYS A 310 20.00 -4.53 -1.48
C LYS A 310 20.25 -5.78 -2.32
N ALA A 311 19.23 -6.65 -2.46
CA ALA A 311 19.33 -7.82 -3.33
C ALA A 311 19.59 -7.40 -4.78
N LEU A 312 18.83 -6.42 -5.30
CA LEU A 312 19.02 -5.87 -6.64
C LEU A 312 20.41 -5.25 -6.83
N GLN A 313 20.94 -4.59 -5.80
CA GLN A 313 22.25 -3.94 -5.82
C GLN A 313 23.38 -4.94 -6.10
N VAL A 314 23.33 -6.12 -5.53
CA VAL A 314 24.33 -7.18 -5.75
C VAL A 314 24.02 -8.06 -6.97
N GLY A 315 22.93 -7.81 -7.68
CA GLY A 315 22.48 -8.59 -8.83
C GLY A 315 21.67 -9.83 -8.47
N ASP A 316 21.22 -9.94 -7.23
CA ASP A 316 20.35 -11.02 -6.79
C ASP A 316 18.88 -10.72 -7.06
N THR A 317 18.07 -11.77 -7.19
CA THR A 317 16.61 -11.64 -7.27
C THR A 317 16.05 -11.39 -5.87
N PRO A 318 15.27 -10.32 -5.66
CA PRO A 318 14.56 -10.09 -4.40
C PRO A 318 13.69 -11.27 -3.98
N GLU A 319 13.63 -11.54 -2.67
CA GLU A 319 12.73 -12.54 -2.11
C GLU A 319 11.27 -12.12 -2.34
N THR A 320 10.46 -13.09 -2.76
CA THR A 320 8.99 -12.95 -2.90
C THR A 320 8.32 -14.20 -2.33
N ASN A 321 7.10 -14.06 -1.84
CA ASN A 321 6.34 -15.16 -1.22
C ASN A 321 4.93 -15.31 -1.79
N ASP A 322 4.57 -14.50 -2.78
CA ASP A 322 3.28 -14.55 -3.46
C ASP A 322 3.42 -14.28 -4.97
N ASP A 323 2.72 -15.05 -5.78
CA ASP A 323 2.67 -14.99 -7.24
C ASP A 323 1.23 -14.91 -7.77
N THR A 324 0.30 -14.37 -7.00
CA THR A 324 -1.13 -14.29 -7.35
C THR A 324 -1.60 -12.86 -7.61
N TYR A 325 -0.80 -11.85 -7.32
CA TYR A 325 -1.19 -10.44 -7.48
C TYR A 325 -1.22 -10.01 -8.94
N ASP A 326 -2.43 -10.06 -9.52
CA ASP A 326 -2.72 -9.62 -10.89
C ASP A 326 -2.92 -8.10 -10.92
N ASN A 327 -2.12 -7.40 -11.71
CA ASN A 327 -2.25 -5.96 -11.91
C ASN A 327 -3.10 -5.56 -13.13
N GLY A 328 -3.74 -6.54 -13.76
CA GLY A 328 -4.56 -6.37 -14.97
C GLY A 328 -3.80 -6.65 -16.28
N ASN A 329 -2.47 -6.69 -16.26
CA ASN A 329 -1.63 -7.05 -17.39
C ASN A 329 -0.78 -8.28 -17.12
N LYS A 330 -0.29 -8.42 -15.90
CA LYS A 330 0.55 -9.56 -15.49
C LYS A 330 0.39 -9.85 -14.01
N ILE A 331 0.84 -11.05 -13.61
CA ILE A 331 1.11 -11.35 -12.22
C ILE A 331 2.42 -10.67 -11.82
N VAL A 332 2.40 -9.86 -10.76
CA VAL A 332 3.56 -9.18 -10.21
C VAL A 332 4.08 -10.00 -9.03
N PRO A 333 5.35 -10.47 -9.06
CA PRO A 333 5.94 -11.15 -7.91
C PRO A 333 5.88 -10.25 -6.68
N ALA A 334 5.30 -10.77 -5.58
CA ALA A 334 5.04 -9.97 -4.39
C ALA A 334 5.72 -10.54 -3.14
N TYR A 335 6.08 -9.64 -2.22
CA TYR A 335 6.38 -9.99 -0.84
C TYR A 335 5.26 -9.46 0.05
N LEU A 336 4.46 -10.37 0.59
CA LEU A 336 3.32 -10.03 1.44
C LEU A 336 3.64 -10.28 2.91
N ILE A 337 3.47 -9.24 3.72
CA ILE A 337 3.65 -9.31 5.17
C ILE A 337 2.28 -9.63 5.80
N PRO A 338 2.20 -10.58 6.76
CA PRO A 338 0.95 -10.85 7.43
C PRO A 338 0.52 -9.68 8.33
N PRO A 339 -0.73 -9.18 8.19
CA PRO A 339 -1.27 -8.16 9.08
C PRO A 339 -1.66 -8.75 10.44
N VAL A 340 -1.71 -7.91 11.48
CA VAL A 340 -2.10 -8.30 12.83
C VAL A 340 -3.32 -7.52 13.28
N ILE A 341 -4.40 -8.22 13.66
CA ILE A 341 -5.56 -7.58 14.29
C ILE A 341 -5.21 -7.11 15.72
N VAL A 342 -5.62 -5.89 16.04
CA VAL A 342 -5.42 -5.31 17.37
C VAL A 342 -6.76 -4.84 17.95
N THR A 343 -7.03 -5.27 19.16
CA THR A 343 -8.12 -4.82 20.04
C THR A 343 -7.54 -4.38 21.37
N VAL A 344 -8.37 -3.90 22.29
CA VAL A 344 -7.92 -3.57 23.64
C VAL A 344 -7.24 -4.76 24.36
N GLU A 345 -7.64 -5.99 24.03
CA GLU A 345 -7.16 -7.20 24.70
C GLU A 345 -5.70 -7.55 24.39
N ASN A 346 -5.24 -7.28 23.14
CA ASN A 346 -3.89 -7.64 22.69
C ASN A 346 -3.00 -6.45 22.32
N ALA A 347 -3.47 -5.22 22.49
CA ALA A 347 -2.73 -4.00 22.10
C ALA A 347 -1.33 -3.92 22.75
N SER A 348 -1.23 -4.25 24.04
CA SER A 348 0.06 -4.25 24.76
C SER A 348 1.08 -5.22 24.15
N GLU A 349 0.64 -6.42 23.75
CA GLU A 349 1.51 -7.41 23.10
C GLU A 349 1.85 -6.97 21.65
N ALA A 350 0.84 -6.55 20.91
CA ALA A 350 1.00 -6.15 19.50
C ALA A 350 1.96 -4.97 19.32
N TYR A 351 2.00 -4.05 20.27
CA TYR A 351 2.83 -2.85 20.19
C TYR A 351 4.06 -2.88 21.09
N ALA A 352 4.39 -4.00 21.74
CA ALA A 352 5.50 -4.10 22.70
C ALA A 352 6.84 -3.56 22.19
N ASN A 353 7.08 -3.62 20.88
CA ASN A 353 8.30 -3.13 20.22
C ASN A 353 8.11 -1.78 19.50
N ASP A 354 6.96 -1.15 19.62
CA ASP A 354 6.69 0.16 19.02
C ASP A 354 6.94 1.27 20.04
N PRO A 355 7.97 2.14 19.85
CA PRO A 355 8.30 3.17 20.84
C PRO A 355 7.21 4.24 21.01
N ASN A 356 6.33 4.40 20.02
CA ASN A 356 5.26 5.39 20.05
C ASN A 356 3.95 4.82 20.56
N LEU A 357 3.65 3.54 20.24
CA LEU A 357 2.37 2.92 20.56
C LEU A 357 2.38 2.13 21.87
N ALA A 358 3.52 1.49 22.24
CA ALA A 358 3.62 0.75 23.50
C ALA A 358 3.20 1.58 24.73
N PRO A 359 3.65 2.85 24.90
CA PRO A 359 3.25 3.67 26.05
C PRO A 359 1.75 3.99 26.11
N LEU A 360 1.02 3.81 25.03
CA LEU A 360 -0.43 4.07 24.98
C LEU A 360 -1.26 2.90 25.50
N THR A 361 -0.65 1.73 25.66
CA THR A 361 -1.34 0.46 26.01
C THR A 361 -1.04 -0.04 27.42
N GLU A 362 -0.37 0.81 28.24
CA GLU A 362 -0.05 0.53 29.64
C GLU A 362 -1.22 0.84 30.60
#